data_598dc0392a4cf467f86dfbdb9ecbd27a
#
_entry.id   598dc0392a4cf467f86dfbdb9ecbd27a
#
_cell.length_a   1.000
_cell.length_b   1.000
_cell.length_c   1.000
_cell.angle_alpha   90.00
_cell.angle_beta   90.00
_cell.angle_gamma   90.00
#
_symmetry.space_group_name_H-M   'P 1'
#
loop_
_entity.id
_entity.type
_entity.pdbx_description
1 polymer ?
#
loop_
_entity_poly.entity_id
_entity_poly.type
_entity_poly.pdbx_seq_one_letter_code
_entity_poly.pdbx_strand_id
1 'polypeptide(L)'
;MRRGLERTKGALVCAILIAAARFVRAAEPPDPVSVFVPAPVLPDPEVRKNSLLLSGAVLLAVLIVGELTWWRSETTEKFHMKNEGWLGQETYAGGADKVSHLVGGYIVSRELAIGFERIGNSPARSRALATGLTSLAGVLVEAGDGFSVYGFAWEDAVANLAGASLASAITAAKADDLVGLRYGLVHAKIPPPDGRAAAYGSDYSREIYSLDLKLAGLFRRLNADAGPARFLVFSANYGSKGYRFSPAERRERNVGFDVGLNMVEILSAVGVRESTWWGLPLLKFFTYYRLEFTAWGWRYDLNHGRWSGFGTGNRFDPGKVSYR
;
A
#
# COMPACT_ATOMS: atom_id res chain seq x y z
N MET A 1 -18.40 -6.73 -24.38
CA MET A 1 -17.28 -7.66 -24.11
C MET A 1 -16.18 -7.06 -23.21
N ARG A 2 -15.79 -5.78 -23.31
CA ARG A 2 -14.73 -5.16 -22.49
C ARG A 2 -15.02 -4.99 -20.97
N ARG A 3 -16.29 -4.87 -20.55
CA ARG A 3 -16.65 -4.72 -19.09
C ARG A 3 -16.38 -5.98 -18.24
N GLY A 4 -16.27 -7.15 -18.84
CA GLY A 4 -15.91 -8.39 -18.15
C GLY A 4 -14.41 -8.48 -17.84
N LEU A 5 -13.57 -7.92 -18.70
CA LEU A 5 -12.10 -8.03 -18.60
C LEU A 5 -11.52 -7.20 -17.44
N GLU A 6 -12.11 -6.07 -17.14
CA GLU A 6 -11.67 -5.18 -16.04
C GLU A 6 -11.99 -5.76 -14.63
N ARG A 7 -13.13 -6.44 -14.49
CA ARG A 7 -13.47 -7.15 -13.24
C ARG A 7 -12.57 -8.37 -13.01
N THR A 8 -12.12 -9.02 -14.08
CA THR A 8 -11.19 -10.16 -14.00
C THR A 8 -9.77 -9.75 -13.64
N LYS A 9 -9.31 -8.55 -14.00
CA LYS A 9 -7.97 -8.06 -13.69
C LYS A 9 -7.75 -7.85 -12.18
N GLY A 10 -8.68 -7.15 -11.52
CA GLY A 10 -8.63 -6.97 -10.05
C GLY A 10 -8.75 -8.29 -9.28
N ALA A 11 -9.61 -9.20 -9.77
CA ALA A 11 -9.77 -10.52 -9.17
C ALA A 11 -8.52 -11.41 -9.34
N LEU A 12 -7.79 -11.27 -10.45
CA LEU A 12 -6.56 -12.04 -10.70
C LEU A 12 -5.42 -11.59 -9.77
N VAL A 13 -5.25 -10.29 -9.57
CA VAL A 13 -4.26 -9.75 -8.62
C VAL A 13 -4.56 -10.22 -7.20
N CYS A 14 -5.82 -10.14 -6.76
CA CYS A 14 -6.23 -10.69 -5.46
C CYS A 14 -6.04 -12.20 -5.38
N ALA A 15 -6.32 -12.95 -6.46
CA ALA A 15 -6.16 -14.40 -6.49
C ALA A 15 -4.67 -14.82 -6.41
N ILE A 16 -3.77 -14.10 -7.07
CA ILE A 16 -2.31 -14.36 -7.01
C ILE A 16 -1.77 -14.05 -5.62
N LEU A 17 -2.18 -12.95 -5.00
CA LEU A 17 -1.81 -12.62 -3.63
C LEU A 17 -2.37 -13.63 -2.61
N ILE A 18 -3.60 -14.12 -2.82
CA ILE A 18 -4.22 -15.17 -2.02
C ILE A 18 -3.55 -16.53 -2.24
N ALA A 19 -3.14 -16.86 -3.48
CA ALA A 19 -2.42 -18.09 -3.80
C ALA A 19 -1.01 -18.09 -3.16
N ALA A 20 -0.28 -16.99 -3.25
CA ALA A 20 0.99 -16.81 -2.55
C ALA A 20 0.81 -16.94 -1.02
N ALA A 21 -0.27 -16.37 -0.46
CA ALA A 21 -0.60 -16.51 0.96
C ALA A 21 -1.00 -17.95 1.34
N ARG A 22 -1.59 -18.73 0.42
CA ARG A 22 -1.93 -20.16 0.66
C ARG A 22 -0.71 -21.07 0.63
N PHE A 23 0.27 -20.79 -0.24
CA PHE A 23 1.52 -21.57 -0.29
C PHE A 23 2.33 -21.44 1.02
N VAL A 24 2.22 -20.30 1.70
CA VAL A 24 2.85 -20.01 2.99
C VAL A 24 2.15 -20.71 4.18
N ARG A 25 0.95 -21.27 3.99
CA ARG A 25 0.12 -21.85 5.06
C ARG A 25 0.55 -23.26 5.51
N ALA A 26 1.50 -23.88 4.83
CA ALA A 26 1.87 -25.30 5.04
C ALA A 26 3.00 -25.55 6.06
N ALA A 27 3.59 -24.49 6.65
CA ALA A 27 4.63 -24.64 7.65
C ALA A 27 4.12 -24.31 9.05
N GLU A 28 4.19 -25.26 9.99
CA GLU A 28 3.91 -25.02 11.41
C GLU A 28 4.97 -24.10 12.02
N PRO A 29 4.61 -23.22 12.99
CA PRO A 29 5.57 -22.34 13.64
C PRO A 29 6.52 -23.15 14.54
N PRO A 30 7.83 -22.85 14.55
CA PRO A 30 8.77 -23.48 15.49
C PRO A 30 8.59 -22.95 16.92
N ASP A 31 8.86 -23.81 17.88
CA ASP A 31 8.81 -23.53 19.32
C ASP A 31 9.79 -22.43 19.76
N PRO A 32 9.49 -21.65 20.81
CA PRO A 32 10.36 -20.57 21.30
C PRO A 32 11.58 -21.10 22.00
N VAL A 33 12.77 -20.88 21.46
CA VAL A 33 14.05 -21.25 22.08
C VAL A 33 14.98 -20.06 22.27
N SER A 34 15.57 -20.05 23.44
CA SER A 34 16.55 -19.21 24.10
C SER A 34 17.61 -18.48 23.27
N VAL A 35 17.95 -17.26 23.76
CA VAL A 35 18.95 -16.34 23.21
C VAL A 35 20.37 -16.87 23.45
N PHE A 36 20.97 -17.43 22.43
CA PHE A 36 22.41 -17.50 22.23
C PHE A 36 22.70 -16.93 20.84
N VAL A 37 23.58 -15.95 20.71
CA VAL A 37 23.97 -15.40 19.41
C VAL A 37 25.13 -16.22 18.86
N PRO A 38 24.89 -17.20 17.98
CA PRO A 38 25.96 -17.90 17.29
C PRO A 38 26.31 -17.17 16.00
N ALA A 39 27.53 -17.45 15.49
CA ALA A 39 28.00 -17.04 14.16
C ALA A 39 26.92 -17.22 13.08
N PRO A 40 26.97 -16.48 11.94
CA PRO A 40 25.94 -16.54 10.91
C PRO A 40 25.83 -17.98 10.39
N VAL A 41 24.94 -18.72 10.99
CA VAL A 41 24.58 -20.06 10.51
C VAL A 41 23.88 -19.87 9.18
N LEU A 42 24.46 -20.46 8.12
CA LEU A 42 23.77 -20.54 6.83
C LEU A 42 22.42 -21.20 7.06
N PRO A 43 21.33 -20.67 6.51
CA PRO A 43 20.02 -21.26 6.70
C PRO A 43 20.00 -22.68 6.16
N ASP A 44 19.15 -23.50 6.76
CA ASP A 44 18.82 -24.83 6.28
C ASP A 44 18.64 -24.81 4.75
N PRO A 45 19.21 -25.79 4.01
CA PRO A 45 19.06 -25.86 2.55
C PRO A 45 17.61 -25.78 2.06
N GLU A 46 16.66 -26.33 2.83
CA GLU A 46 15.24 -26.26 2.49
C GLU A 46 14.68 -24.87 2.69
N VAL A 47 15.02 -24.18 3.76
CA VAL A 47 14.67 -22.77 3.98
C VAL A 47 15.21 -21.89 2.86
N ARG A 48 16.45 -22.12 2.43
CA ARG A 48 17.05 -21.41 1.30
C ARG A 48 16.30 -21.67 -0.01
N LYS A 49 16.01 -22.94 -0.31
CA LYS A 49 15.26 -23.34 -1.50
C LYS A 49 13.88 -22.70 -1.53
N ASN A 50 13.12 -22.77 -0.42
CA ASN A 50 11.79 -22.22 -0.33
C ASN A 50 11.79 -20.68 -0.42
N SER A 51 12.82 -20.03 0.13
CA SER A 51 13.00 -18.58 -0.02
C SER A 51 13.26 -18.18 -1.47
N LEU A 52 14.06 -18.95 -2.22
CA LEU A 52 14.29 -18.72 -3.64
C LEU A 52 13.04 -18.97 -4.47
N LEU A 53 12.27 -20.00 -4.16
CA LEU A 53 11.00 -20.29 -4.83
C LEU A 53 9.98 -19.15 -4.60
N LEU A 54 9.84 -18.65 -3.38
CA LEU A 54 8.97 -17.50 -3.09
C LEU A 54 9.44 -16.27 -3.87
N SER A 55 10.74 -15.99 -3.86
CA SER A 55 11.30 -14.84 -4.58
C SER A 55 11.06 -14.93 -6.09
N GLY A 56 11.31 -16.09 -6.69
CA GLY A 56 11.05 -16.34 -8.10
C GLY A 56 9.57 -16.21 -8.45
N ALA A 57 8.68 -16.73 -7.60
CA ALA A 57 7.24 -16.63 -7.79
C ALA A 57 6.75 -15.17 -7.75
N VAL A 58 7.28 -14.35 -6.84
CA VAL A 58 6.95 -12.91 -6.74
C VAL A 58 7.41 -12.16 -7.99
N LEU A 59 8.65 -12.35 -8.44
CA LEU A 59 9.15 -11.67 -9.63
C LEU A 59 8.40 -12.11 -10.89
N LEU A 60 8.10 -13.39 -11.02
CA LEU A 60 7.29 -13.91 -12.11
C LEU A 60 5.87 -13.33 -12.10
N ALA A 61 5.27 -13.22 -10.90
CA ALA A 61 3.95 -12.62 -10.76
C ALA A 61 3.94 -11.15 -11.19
N VAL A 62 4.99 -10.38 -10.85
CA VAL A 62 5.15 -8.98 -11.30
C VAL A 62 5.18 -8.90 -12.82
N LEU A 63 5.99 -9.74 -13.48
CA LEU A 63 6.08 -9.77 -14.94
C LEU A 63 4.74 -10.14 -15.60
N ILE A 64 4.09 -11.20 -15.10
CA ILE A 64 2.80 -11.65 -15.64
C ILE A 64 1.72 -10.58 -15.44
N VAL A 65 1.63 -10.01 -14.24
CA VAL A 65 0.62 -8.97 -13.95
C VAL A 65 0.90 -7.72 -14.76
N GLY A 66 2.15 -7.27 -14.84
CA GLY A 66 2.54 -6.11 -15.65
C GLY A 66 2.17 -6.29 -17.11
N GLU A 67 2.53 -7.42 -17.71
CA GLU A 67 2.18 -7.74 -19.10
C GLU A 67 0.66 -7.78 -19.32
N LEU A 68 -0.09 -8.43 -18.44
CA LEU A 68 -1.52 -8.61 -18.61
C LEU A 68 -2.36 -7.36 -18.31
N THR A 69 -1.83 -6.41 -17.53
CA THR A 69 -2.63 -5.29 -17.03
C THR A 69 -2.32 -3.97 -17.71
N TRP A 70 -1.06 -3.60 -17.90
CA TRP A 70 -0.69 -2.27 -18.41
C TRP A 70 0.37 -2.24 -19.51
N TRP A 71 1.35 -3.17 -19.60
CA TRP A 71 2.40 -3.08 -20.62
C TRP A 71 1.92 -3.47 -22.00
N ARG A 72 1.18 -4.58 -22.12
CA ARG A 72 0.83 -5.20 -23.40
C ARG A 72 0.14 -4.28 -24.42
N SER A 73 -0.67 -3.33 -23.95
CA SER A 73 -1.42 -2.41 -24.81
C SER A 73 -0.75 -1.06 -25.03
N GLU A 74 0.36 -0.81 -24.32
CA GLU A 74 0.98 0.50 -24.21
C GLU A 74 2.50 0.45 -24.46
N THR A 75 2.98 -0.58 -25.19
CA THR A 75 4.41 -0.79 -25.47
C THR A 75 4.98 0.27 -26.40
N THR A 76 6.25 0.60 -26.22
CA THR A 76 7.06 1.45 -27.08
C THR A 76 8.24 0.65 -27.63
N GLU A 77 8.76 1.04 -28.84
CA GLU A 77 9.90 0.34 -29.43
C GLU A 77 11.25 0.59 -28.69
N LYS A 78 11.33 1.67 -27.93
CA LYS A 78 12.58 2.09 -27.29
C LYS A 78 12.33 2.38 -25.82
N PHE A 79 13.27 1.92 -24.99
CA PHE A 79 13.35 2.32 -23.60
C PHE A 79 13.48 3.83 -23.46
N HIS A 80 12.71 4.44 -22.58
CA HIS A 80 12.84 5.85 -22.27
C HIS A 80 12.64 6.10 -20.78
N MET A 81 13.30 7.15 -20.32
CA MET A 81 13.15 7.65 -18.96
C MET A 81 12.15 8.80 -18.92
N LYS A 82 11.45 8.90 -17.82
CA LYS A 82 10.52 9.99 -17.56
C LYS A 82 10.83 10.63 -16.21
N ASN A 83 11.06 11.92 -16.22
CA ASN A 83 11.18 12.67 -14.98
C ASN A 83 9.79 13.11 -14.55
N GLU A 84 9.24 12.43 -13.57
CA GLU A 84 7.88 12.71 -13.08
C GLU A 84 7.89 13.71 -11.92
N GLY A 85 9.05 13.94 -11.30
CA GLY A 85 9.22 14.77 -10.13
C GLY A 85 8.62 14.16 -8.85
N TRP A 86 8.66 14.92 -7.76
CA TRP A 86 8.20 14.43 -6.46
C TRP A 86 6.78 14.94 -6.11
N LEU A 87 6.66 15.81 -5.13
CA LEU A 87 5.37 16.29 -4.57
C LEU A 87 4.99 17.69 -5.06
N GLY A 88 5.50 18.11 -6.21
CA GLY A 88 5.23 19.43 -6.78
C GLY A 88 3.85 19.57 -7.42
N GLN A 89 3.41 20.81 -7.64
CA GLN A 89 2.13 21.08 -8.28
C GLN A 89 2.08 20.61 -9.73
N GLU A 90 3.20 20.71 -10.46
CA GLU A 90 3.30 20.35 -11.88
C GLU A 90 3.87 18.91 -12.07
N THR A 91 4.02 18.16 -10.99
CA THR A 91 4.53 16.78 -11.07
C THR A 91 3.43 15.80 -11.44
N TYR A 92 3.82 14.60 -11.87
CA TYR A 92 2.86 13.55 -12.20
C TYR A 92 1.94 13.26 -10.99
N ALA A 93 0.65 13.25 -11.24
CA ALA A 93 -0.39 13.06 -10.23
C ALA A 93 -0.26 13.96 -8.98
N GLY A 94 0.48 15.11 -9.07
CA GLY A 94 0.78 15.95 -7.90
C GLY A 94 1.60 15.22 -6.84
N GLY A 95 2.27 14.13 -7.18
CA GLY A 95 3.05 13.30 -6.29
C GLY A 95 2.27 12.19 -5.57
N ALA A 96 0.96 12.04 -5.79
CA ALA A 96 0.18 10.94 -5.21
C ALA A 96 0.70 9.58 -5.68
N ASP A 97 1.20 9.50 -6.89
CA ASP A 97 1.87 8.35 -7.46
C ASP A 97 3.08 7.90 -6.59
N LYS A 98 3.97 8.83 -6.24
CA LYS A 98 5.14 8.56 -5.39
C LYS A 98 4.75 8.06 -3.99
N VAL A 99 3.68 8.64 -3.43
CA VAL A 99 3.14 8.18 -2.14
C VAL A 99 2.49 6.80 -2.29
N SER A 100 1.88 6.50 -3.43
CA SER A 100 1.33 5.18 -3.75
C SER A 100 2.43 4.11 -3.81
N HIS A 101 3.54 4.38 -4.49
CA HIS A 101 4.71 3.51 -4.54
C HIS A 101 5.32 3.29 -3.14
N LEU A 102 5.41 4.34 -2.33
CA LEU A 102 5.88 4.24 -0.95
C LEU A 102 4.97 3.33 -0.10
N VAL A 103 3.65 3.55 -0.14
CA VAL A 103 2.69 2.74 0.62
C VAL A 103 2.63 1.31 0.07
N GLY A 104 2.67 1.12 -1.24
CA GLY A 104 2.74 -0.19 -1.88
C GLY A 104 3.99 -0.96 -1.47
N GLY A 105 5.17 -0.34 -1.55
CA GLY A 105 6.44 -0.91 -1.10
C GLY A 105 6.41 -1.30 0.38
N TYR A 106 5.81 -0.46 1.23
CA TYR A 106 5.61 -0.75 2.64
C TYR A 106 4.76 -2.00 2.86
N ILE A 107 3.60 -2.10 2.21
CA ILE A 107 2.67 -3.22 2.38
C ILE A 107 3.29 -4.52 1.87
N VAL A 108 3.85 -4.50 0.67
CA VAL A 108 4.45 -5.68 0.04
C VAL A 108 5.63 -6.20 0.86
N SER A 109 6.52 -5.32 1.32
CA SER A 109 7.67 -5.72 2.13
C SER A 109 7.25 -6.34 3.46
N ARG A 110 6.21 -5.83 4.13
CA ARG A 110 5.70 -6.42 5.37
C ARG A 110 5.15 -7.82 5.15
N GLU A 111 4.33 -8.01 4.13
CA GLU A 111 3.74 -9.32 3.84
C GLU A 111 4.80 -10.34 3.41
N LEU A 112 5.80 -9.91 2.63
CA LEU A 112 6.92 -10.77 2.27
C LEU A 112 7.79 -11.14 3.49
N ALA A 113 8.02 -10.21 4.43
CA ALA A 113 8.75 -10.53 5.66
C ALA A 113 8.04 -11.62 6.46
N ILE A 114 6.72 -11.52 6.63
CA ILE A 114 5.90 -12.57 7.26
C ILE A 114 6.01 -13.90 6.48
N GLY A 115 5.99 -13.82 5.14
CA GLY A 115 6.16 -15.00 4.29
C GLY A 115 7.52 -15.68 4.51
N PHE A 116 8.61 -14.91 4.53
CA PHE A 116 9.96 -15.45 4.77
C PHE A 116 10.13 -15.99 6.20
N GLU A 117 9.52 -15.38 7.20
CA GLU A 117 9.52 -15.92 8.59
C GLU A 117 8.82 -17.27 8.66
N ARG A 118 7.69 -17.44 7.99
CA ARG A 118 6.96 -18.71 7.92
C ARG A 118 7.72 -19.82 7.19
N ILE A 119 8.61 -19.47 6.27
CA ILE A 119 9.52 -20.41 5.62
C ILE A 119 10.62 -20.88 6.59
N GLY A 120 10.85 -20.17 7.72
CA GLY A 120 11.85 -20.49 8.72
C GLY A 120 13.07 -19.55 8.73
N ASN A 121 13.03 -18.44 8.03
CA ASN A 121 14.10 -17.44 8.15
C ASN A 121 13.98 -16.68 9.48
N SER A 122 15.13 -16.27 10.03
CA SER A 122 15.14 -15.39 11.20
C SER A 122 14.46 -14.05 10.88
N PRO A 123 13.87 -13.35 11.88
CA PRO A 123 13.19 -12.06 11.64
C PRO A 123 14.04 -11.02 10.93
N ALA A 124 15.33 -10.92 11.29
CA ALA A 124 16.26 -9.98 10.64
C ALA A 124 16.49 -10.32 9.16
N ARG A 125 16.69 -11.62 8.87
CA ARG A 125 16.88 -12.10 7.51
C ARG A 125 15.60 -11.94 6.68
N SER A 126 14.45 -12.25 7.25
CA SER A 126 13.15 -12.08 6.59
C SER A 126 12.90 -10.63 6.17
N ARG A 127 13.19 -9.67 7.05
CA ARG A 127 13.12 -8.25 6.71
C ARG A 127 14.08 -7.85 5.59
N ALA A 128 15.33 -8.32 5.65
CA ALA A 128 16.33 -8.02 4.62
C ALA A 128 15.92 -8.59 3.25
N LEU A 129 15.49 -9.85 3.21
CA LEU A 129 15.00 -10.49 1.99
C LEU A 129 13.76 -9.79 1.43
N ALA A 130 12.79 -9.45 2.30
CA ALA A 130 11.58 -8.76 1.91
C ALA A 130 11.86 -7.36 1.35
N THR A 131 12.72 -6.58 2.02
CA THR A 131 13.12 -5.25 1.54
C THR A 131 13.83 -5.35 0.19
N GLY A 132 14.80 -6.26 0.05
CA GLY A 132 15.52 -6.45 -1.21
C GLY A 132 14.62 -6.90 -2.35
N LEU A 133 13.74 -7.89 -2.09
CA LEU A 133 12.81 -8.40 -3.11
C LEU A 133 11.78 -7.37 -3.52
N THR A 134 11.21 -6.62 -2.57
CA THR A 134 10.26 -5.53 -2.88
C THR A 134 10.91 -4.43 -3.71
N SER A 135 12.15 -4.05 -3.36
CA SER A 135 12.88 -3.03 -4.11
C SER A 135 13.21 -3.50 -5.53
N LEU A 136 13.65 -4.76 -5.67
CA LEU A 136 13.91 -5.37 -6.98
C LEU A 136 12.64 -5.46 -7.82
N ALA A 137 11.53 -5.87 -7.22
CA ALA A 137 10.23 -5.91 -7.89
C ALA A 137 9.77 -4.52 -8.36
N GLY A 138 9.98 -3.48 -7.53
CA GLY A 138 9.71 -2.11 -7.90
C GLY A 138 10.56 -1.65 -9.10
N VAL A 139 11.88 -1.91 -9.08
CA VAL A 139 12.75 -1.60 -10.23
C VAL A 139 12.33 -2.37 -11.48
N LEU A 140 11.87 -3.61 -11.33
CA LEU A 140 11.39 -4.42 -12.45
C LEU A 140 10.10 -3.85 -13.08
N VAL A 141 9.18 -3.32 -12.25
CA VAL A 141 8.00 -2.59 -12.74
C VAL A 141 8.43 -1.37 -13.54
N GLU A 142 9.30 -0.54 -12.99
CA GLU A 142 9.80 0.65 -13.68
C GLU A 142 10.55 0.31 -14.97
N ALA A 143 11.31 -0.78 -14.98
CA ALA A 143 11.97 -1.25 -16.20
C ALA A 143 10.97 -1.64 -17.28
N GLY A 144 9.86 -2.28 -16.92
CA GLY A 144 8.75 -2.56 -17.84
C GLY A 144 8.08 -1.27 -18.32
N ASP A 145 7.86 -0.32 -17.42
CA ASP A 145 7.31 0.99 -17.76
C ASP A 145 8.22 1.78 -18.70
N GLY A 146 9.54 1.61 -18.56
CA GLY A 146 10.51 2.17 -19.48
C GLY A 146 10.34 1.72 -20.95
N PHE A 147 9.72 0.57 -21.21
CA PHE A 147 9.34 0.08 -22.53
C PHE A 147 7.86 0.32 -22.88
N SER A 148 7.16 1.12 -22.09
CA SER A 148 5.77 1.48 -22.30
C SER A 148 5.61 3.02 -22.38
N VAL A 149 4.41 3.50 -22.67
CA VAL A 149 4.11 4.95 -22.71
C VAL A 149 4.30 5.64 -21.37
N TYR A 150 4.45 4.88 -20.28
CA TYR A 150 4.66 5.43 -18.94
C TYR A 150 6.09 5.95 -18.76
N GLY A 151 7.10 5.24 -19.26
CA GLY A 151 8.51 5.56 -19.09
C GLY A 151 9.06 5.16 -17.71
N PHE A 152 10.35 4.88 -17.63
CA PHE A 152 11.05 4.59 -16.38
C PHE A 152 11.13 5.84 -15.50
N ALA A 153 10.53 5.81 -14.32
CA ALA A 153 10.63 6.87 -13.31
C ALA A 153 11.52 6.42 -12.13
N TRP A 154 12.71 6.99 -12.01
CA TRP A 154 13.60 6.64 -10.91
C TRP A 154 13.04 7.04 -9.54
N GLU A 155 12.17 8.04 -9.49
CA GLU A 155 11.48 8.50 -8.29
C GLU A 155 10.58 7.40 -7.71
N ASP A 156 9.94 6.60 -8.57
CA ASP A 156 9.08 5.49 -8.16
C ASP A 156 9.88 4.32 -7.60
N ALA A 157 11.04 4.03 -8.22
CA ALA A 157 11.96 3.04 -7.67
C ALA A 157 12.46 3.43 -6.28
N VAL A 158 12.78 4.72 -6.07
CA VAL A 158 13.19 5.25 -4.75
C VAL A 158 12.04 5.23 -3.76
N ALA A 159 10.82 5.57 -4.18
CA ALA A 159 9.63 5.52 -3.32
C ALA A 159 9.33 4.09 -2.85
N ASN A 160 9.43 3.10 -3.74
CA ASN A 160 9.28 1.68 -3.41
C ASN A 160 10.33 1.23 -2.38
N LEU A 161 11.61 1.58 -2.59
CA LEU A 161 12.69 1.28 -1.65
C LEU A 161 12.45 1.95 -0.29
N ALA A 162 12.02 3.21 -0.29
CA ALA A 162 11.73 3.94 0.95
C ALA A 162 10.58 3.28 1.74
N GLY A 163 9.50 2.87 1.06
CA GLY A 163 8.39 2.14 1.66
C GLY A 163 8.82 0.80 2.27
N ALA A 164 9.59 0.01 1.51
CA ALA A 164 10.12 -1.28 1.97
C ALA A 164 11.07 -1.11 3.17
N SER A 165 11.92 -0.09 3.14
CA SER A 165 12.83 0.23 4.26
C SER A 165 12.07 0.68 5.50
N LEU A 166 11.03 1.50 5.33
CA LEU A 166 10.15 1.93 6.43
C LEU A 166 9.44 0.74 7.08
N ALA A 167 8.94 -0.20 6.28
CA ALA A 167 8.34 -1.45 6.78
C ALA A 167 9.34 -2.23 7.65
N SER A 168 10.57 -2.41 7.16
CA SER A 168 11.64 -3.08 7.89
C SER A 168 11.97 -2.37 9.21
N ALA A 169 12.06 -1.04 9.19
CA ALA A 169 12.38 -0.22 10.37
C ALA A 169 11.27 -0.30 11.45
N ILE A 170 10.01 -0.17 11.06
CA ILE A 170 8.86 -0.25 11.96
C ILE A 170 8.79 -1.64 12.61
N THR A 171 8.95 -2.71 11.82
CA THR A 171 8.93 -4.07 12.33
C THR A 171 10.15 -4.38 13.21
N ALA A 172 11.34 -3.88 12.86
CA ALA A 172 12.53 -4.03 13.69
C ALA A 172 12.39 -3.34 15.06
N ALA A 173 11.73 -2.18 15.07
CA ALA A 173 11.41 -1.44 16.29
C ALA A 173 10.23 -2.05 17.07
N LYS A 174 9.61 -3.12 16.58
CA LYS A 174 8.37 -3.71 17.13
C LYS A 174 7.28 -2.65 17.31
N ALA A 175 7.15 -1.74 16.33
CA ALA A 175 6.25 -0.59 16.39
C ALA A 175 5.01 -0.75 15.49
N ASP A 176 4.74 -1.96 14.99
CA ASP A 176 3.63 -2.25 14.08
C ASP A 176 2.25 -2.00 14.69
N ASP A 177 2.14 -2.13 16.00
CA ASP A 177 0.92 -1.84 16.76
C ASP A 177 0.74 -0.35 17.06
N LEU A 178 1.79 0.47 16.88
CA LEU A 178 1.81 1.91 17.12
C LEU A 178 1.70 2.72 15.83
N VAL A 179 2.51 2.36 14.83
CA VAL A 179 2.64 3.14 13.59
C VAL A 179 2.37 2.23 12.38
N GLY A 180 1.86 2.81 11.30
CA GLY A 180 1.70 2.09 10.05
C GLY A 180 1.28 3.00 8.91
N LEU A 181 1.39 2.49 7.69
CA LEU A 181 0.84 3.14 6.51
C LEU A 181 -0.42 2.43 6.05
N ARG A 182 -1.42 3.20 5.66
CA ARG A 182 -2.65 2.67 5.06
C ARG A 182 -2.99 3.38 3.75
N TYR A 183 -3.58 2.60 2.87
CA TYR A 183 -4.21 3.03 1.65
C TYR A 183 -5.73 3.10 1.84
N GLY A 184 -6.40 4.02 1.20
CA GLY A 184 -7.85 4.10 1.19
C GLY A 184 -8.38 4.65 -0.12
N LEU A 185 -9.63 4.32 -0.41
CA LEU A 185 -10.37 4.89 -1.52
C LEU A 185 -11.41 5.87 -1.01
N VAL A 186 -11.43 7.06 -1.60
CA VAL A 186 -12.45 8.08 -1.37
C VAL A 186 -13.51 7.95 -2.46
N HIS A 187 -14.78 8.02 -2.09
CA HIS A 187 -15.85 7.99 -3.05
C HIS A 187 -15.91 9.33 -3.82
N ALA A 188 -15.22 9.41 -4.95
CA ALA A 188 -15.30 10.55 -5.85
C ALA A 188 -16.04 10.12 -7.14
N LYS A 189 -17.19 10.73 -7.41
CA LYS A 189 -17.80 10.69 -8.73
C LYS A 189 -17.04 11.67 -9.63
N ILE A 190 -15.99 11.18 -10.30
CA ILE A 190 -15.35 11.94 -11.37
C ILE A 190 -15.78 11.22 -12.64
N PRO A 191 -16.75 11.76 -13.39
CA PRO A 191 -17.04 11.22 -14.70
C PRO A 191 -15.81 11.44 -15.57
N PRO A 192 -15.34 10.41 -16.29
CA PRO A 192 -14.30 10.62 -17.30
C PRO A 192 -14.84 11.61 -18.33
N PRO A 193 -14.05 12.60 -18.77
CA PRO A 193 -14.49 13.66 -19.68
C PRO A 193 -15.01 13.14 -21.01
N ASP A 194 -14.67 11.92 -21.38
CA ASP A 194 -14.97 11.28 -22.67
C ASP A 194 -15.75 9.96 -22.56
N GLY A 195 -16.29 9.66 -21.40
CA GLY A 195 -17.05 8.42 -21.15
C GLY A 195 -16.22 7.14 -21.15
N ARG A 196 -14.90 7.21 -21.21
CA ARG A 196 -14.01 6.06 -21.21
C ARG A 196 -13.77 5.55 -19.78
N ALA A 197 -14.40 4.45 -19.41
CA ALA A 197 -14.25 3.81 -18.10
C ALA A 197 -12.84 3.21 -17.87
N ALA A 198 -12.00 3.10 -18.90
CA ALA A 198 -10.68 2.46 -18.84
C ALA A 198 -9.61 3.29 -18.10
N ALA A 199 -9.91 4.52 -17.75
CA ALA A 199 -8.95 5.46 -17.19
C ALA A 199 -8.85 5.46 -15.65
N TYR A 200 -9.59 4.61 -14.97
CA TYR A 200 -9.62 4.63 -13.49
C TYR A 200 -8.33 4.13 -12.81
N GLY A 201 -7.51 3.35 -13.50
CA GLY A 201 -6.29 2.76 -12.92
C GLY A 201 -5.11 3.72 -12.78
N SER A 202 -5.19 4.94 -13.32
CA SER A 202 -4.15 5.96 -13.25
C SER A 202 -4.68 7.33 -12.85
N ASP A 203 -5.89 7.39 -12.31
CA ASP A 203 -6.46 8.58 -11.71
C ASP A 203 -6.45 8.46 -10.19
N TYR A 204 -5.43 9.03 -9.58
CA TYR A 204 -5.21 9.06 -8.14
C TYR A 204 -6.22 9.91 -7.37
N SER A 205 -7.19 10.55 -8.05
CA SER A 205 -8.20 11.42 -7.43
C SER A 205 -9.09 10.74 -6.40
N ARG A 206 -9.08 9.42 -6.38
CA ARG A 206 -9.86 8.59 -5.45
C ARG A 206 -9.04 8.00 -4.32
N GLU A 207 -7.77 8.29 -4.29
CA GLU A 207 -6.84 7.65 -3.38
C GLU A 207 -6.44 8.56 -2.24
N ILE A 208 -6.32 7.97 -1.07
CA ILE A 208 -5.82 8.62 0.13
C ILE A 208 -4.79 7.70 0.79
N TYR A 209 -3.68 8.26 1.16
CA TYR A 209 -2.57 7.58 1.81
C TYR A 209 -2.39 8.14 3.21
N SER A 210 -2.24 7.29 4.19
CA SER A 210 -2.20 7.69 5.59
C SER A 210 -0.99 7.11 6.30
N LEU A 211 -0.36 7.95 7.11
CA LEU A 211 0.56 7.56 8.17
C LEU A 211 -0.21 7.61 9.48
N ASP A 212 -0.33 6.48 10.14
CA ASP A 212 -1.16 6.29 11.31
C ASP A 212 -0.36 6.24 12.61
N LEU A 213 -0.91 6.86 13.65
CA LEU A 213 -0.57 6.65 15.05
C LEU A 213 -1.74 5.98 15.75
N LYS A 214 -1.57 4.71 16.11
CA LYS A 214 -2.61 3.88 16.75
C LYS A 214 -2.55 4.05 18.25
N LEU A 215 -3.62 4.55 18.86
CA LEU A 215 -3.63 4.80 20.31
C LEU A 215 -3.50 3.53 21.12
N ALA A 216 -4.03 2.40 20.65
CA ALA A 216 -3.83 1.10 21.32
C ALA A 216 -2.34 0.79 21.56
N GLY A 217 -1.49 0.96 20.56
CA GLY A 217 -0.05 0.76 20.68
C GLY A 217 0.64 1.80 21.56
N LEU A 218 0.17 3.05 21.54
CA LEU A 218 0.69 4.11 22.39
C LEU A 218 0.45 3.79 23.88
N PHE A 219 -0.80 3.49 24.23
CA PHE A 219 -1.16 3.19 25.62
C PHE A 219 -0.47 1.91 26.13
N ARG A 220 -0.29 0.88 25.28
CA ARG A 220 0.50 -0.31 25.65
C ARG A 220 1.93 0.06 26.05
N ARG A 221 2.59 0.98 25.34
CA ARG A 221 3.95 1.44 25.67
C ARG A 221 4.04 2.30 26.92
N LEU A 222 2.97 3.01 27.23
CA LEU A 222 2.86 3.80 28.46
C LEU A 222 2.44 2.97 29.67
N ASN A 223 2.20 1.66 29.50
CA ASN A 223 1.63 0.78 30.53
C ASN A 223 0.33 1.34 31.14
N ALA A 224 -0.47 2.02 30.31
CA ALA A 224 -1.71 2.66 30.70
C ALA A 224 -2.92 1.96 30.06
N ASP A 225 -4.04 1.95 30.76
CA ASP A 225 -5.29 1.49 30.20
C ASP A 225 -5.81 2.49 29.16
N ALA A 226 -5.95 2.04 27.95
CA ALA A 226 -6.49 2.86 26.86
C ALA A 226 -8.01 3.01 26.91
N GLY A 227 -8.71 2.13 27.64
CA GLY A 227 -10.18 2.09 27.60
C GLY A 227 -10.72 2.13 26.16
N PRO A 228 -11.75 2.97 25.89
CA PRO A 228 -12.27 3.17 24.54
C PRO A 228 -11.29 3.83 23.55
N ALA A 229 -10.28 4.57 24.04
CA ALA A 229 -9.32 5.26 23.16
C ALA A 229 -8.49 4.29 22.32
N ARG A 230 -8.38 3.00 22.68
CA ARG A 230 -7.72 1.98 21.88
C ARG A 230 -8.33 1.82 20.49
N PHE A 231 -9.60 2.18 20.31
CA PHE A 231 -10.30 2.11 19.05
C PHE A 231 -10.04 3.29 18.11
N LEU A 232 -9.20 4.24 18.52
CA LEU A 232 -8.88 5.42 17.75
C LEU A 232 -7.50 5.33 17.10
N VAL A 233 -7.40 5.98 15.95
CA VAL A 233 -6.17 6.19 15.18
C VAL A 233 -6.09 7.66 14.80
N PHE A 234 -4.97 8.31 15.06
CA PHE A 234 -4.63 9.60 14.45
C PHE A 234 -3.87 9.37 13.17
N SER A 235 -4.24 10.08 12.11
CA SER A 235 -3.58 9.92 10.82
C SER A 235 -3.18 11.26 10.24
N ALA A 236 -1.94 11.31 9.71
CA ALA A 236 -1.56 12.30 8.71
C ALA A 236 -1.81 11.69 7.33
N ASN A 237 -2.38 12.46 6.40
CA ASN A 237 -2.75 11.90 5.11
C ASN A 237 -2.36 12.80 3.94
N TYR A 238 -2.21 12.17 2.78
CA TYR A 238 -1.95 12.81 1.51
C TYR A 238 -2.89 12.25 0.44
N GLY A 239 -3.27 13.10 -0.50
CA GLY A 239 -4.01 12.71 -1.69
C GLY A 239 -3.99 13.83 -2.72
N SER A 240 -4.17 13.51 -3.97
CA SER A 240 -4.32 14.49 -5.05
C SER A 240 -5.62 14.29 -5.81
N LYS A 241 -6.04 15.31 -6.55
CA LYS A 241 -7.26 15.25 -7.33
C LYS A 241 -7.16 16.09 -8.60
N GLY A 242 -7.79 15.62 -9.67
CA GLY A 242 -7.93 16.38 -10.91
C GLY A 242 -6.69 16.42 -11.80
N TYR A 243 -5.65 15.62 -11.50
CA TYR A 243 -4.40 15.67 -12.25
C TYR A 243 -4.51 15.10 -13.66
N ARG A 244 -5.37 14.12 -13.88
CA ARG A 244 -5.48 13.45 -15.19
C ARG A 244 -6.51 14.08 -16.12
N PHE A 245 -7.65 14.49 -15.58
CA PHE A 245 -8.82 14.86 -16.39
C PHE A 245 -9.34 16.27 -16.15
N SER A 246 -8.67 17.06 -15.33
CA SER A 246 -9.11 18.42 -15.04
C SER A 246 -8.10 19.45 -15.50
N PRO A 247 -8.54 20.65 -15.87
CA PRO A 247 -7.65 21.79 -16.11
C PRO A 247 -6.76 22.07 -14.88
N ALA A 248 -5.60 22.69 -15.11
CA ALA A 248 -4.60 22.92 -14.06
C ALA A 248 -5.17 23.68 -12.84
N GLU A 249 -6.10 24.59 -13.06
CA GLU A 249 -6.76 25.42 -12.04
C GLU A 249 -7.67 24.59 -11.09
N ARG A 250 -7.96 23.33 -11.45
CA ARG A 250 -8.79 22.43 -10.65
C ARG A 250 -8.00 21.32 -9.99
N ARG A 251 -6.68 21.30 -10.17
CA ARG A 251 -5.81 20.32 -9.55
C ARG A 251 -5.63 20.64 -8.07
N GLU A 252 -5.84 19.65 -7.22
CA GLU A 252 -5.68 19.77 -5.78
C GLU A 252 -4.62 18.80 -5.29
N ARG A 253 -3.76 19.25 -4.38
CA ARG A 253 -2.89 18.43 -3.54
C ARG A 253 -3.31 18.65 -2.10
N ASN A 254 -3.72 17.62 -1.44
CA ASN A 254 -4.28 17.71 -0.12
C ASN A 254 -3.36 17.03 0.90
N VAL A 255 -2.92 17.78 1.90
CA VAL A 255 -2.38 17.24 3.15
C VAL A 255 -3.43 17.37 4.22
N GLY A 256 -3.52 16.41 5.12
CA GLY A 256 -4.55 16.44 6.13
C GLY A 256 -4.19 15.67 7.38
N PHE A 257 -5.04 15.83 8.38
CA PHE A 257 -5.00 15.04 9.59
C PHE A 257 -6.42 14.65 9.99
N ASP A 258 -6.56 13.47 10.52
CA ASP A 258 -7.84 12.95 10.95
C ASP A 258 -7.74 12.06 12.18
N VAL A 259 -8.90 11.84 12.79
CA VAL A 259 -9.13 10.82 13.80
C VAL A 259 -10.02 9.77 13.17
N GLY A 260 -9.53 8.55 13.13
CA GLY A 260 -10.24 7.42 12.53
C GLY A 260 -10.44 6.28 13.52
N LEU A 261 -11.19 5.27 13.07
CA LEU A 261 -11.41 4.03 13.81
C LEU A 261 -10.30 3.02 13.54
N ASN A 262 -9.80 2.41 14.61
CA ASN A 262 -8.93 1.25 14.55
C ASN A 262 -9.77 -0.02 14.36
N MET A 263 -10.10 -0.32 13.10
CA MET A 263 -10.94 -1.47 12.77
C MET A 263 -10.34 -2.81 13.22
N VAL A 264 -9.02 -2.92 13.28
CA VAL A 264 -8.35 -4.13 13.78
C VAL A 264 -8.66 -4.36 15.26
N GLU A 265 -8.56 -3.33 16.09
CA GLU A 265 -8.89 -3.41 17.52
C GLU A 265 -10.41 -3.64 17.74
N ILE A 266 -11.26 -3.00 16.93
CA ILE A 266 -12.72 -3.20 17.00
C ILE A 266 -13.08 -4.65 16.65
N LEU A 267 -12.58 -5.17 15.54
CA LEU A 267 -12.84 -6.53 15.11
C LEU A 267 -12.31 -7.56 16.12
N SER A 268 -11.11 -7.32 16.65
CA SER A 268 -10.54 -8.17 17.69
C SER A 268 -11.38 -8.16 18.97
N ALA A 269 -11.92 -7.01 19.36
CA ALA A 269 -12.78 -6.87 20.53
C ALA A 269 -14.12 -7.61 20.39
N VAL A 270 -14.66 -7.72 19.17
CA VAL A 270 -15.86 -8.51 18.90
C VAL A 270 -15.58 -9.98 18.57
N GLY A 271 -14.33 -10.43 18.79
CA GLY A 271 -13.97 -11.85 18.73
C GLY A 271 -13.43 -12.33 17.37
N VAL A 272 -13.14 -11.44 16.42
CA VAL A 272 -12.42 -11.82 15.19
C VAL A 272 -10.98 -12.18 15.53
N ARG A 273 -10.54 -13.37 15.13
CA ARG A 273 -9.21 -13.90 15.44
C ARG A 273 -8.46 -14.27 14.18
N GLU A 274 -7.14 -14.07 14.21
CA GLU A 274 -6.25 -14.48 13.11
C GLU A 274 -6.23 -15.99 12.88
N SER A 275 -6.56 -16.78 13.90
CA SER A 275 -6.64 -18.24 13.81
C SER A 275 -7.79 -18.75 12.94
N THR A 276 -8.76 -17.90 12.61
CA THR A 276 -9.88 -18.30 11.73
C THR A 276 -9.52 -18.03 10.27
N TRP A 277 -10.00 -18.88 9.35
CA TRP A 277 -9.71 -18.81 7.92
C TRP A 277 -10.11 -17.48 7.27
N TRP A 278 -11.17 -16.83 7.80
CA TRP A 278 -11.68 -15.53 7.33
C TRP A 278 -11.18 -14.35 8.17
N GLY A 279 -10.79 -14.59 9.43
CA GLY A 279 -10.39 -13.53 10.35
C GLY A 279 -9.04 -12.93 9.98
N LEU A 280 -8.05 -13.76 9.65
CA LEU A 280 -6.73 -13.27 9.21
C LEU A 280 -6.82 -12.36 7.97
N PRO A 281 -7.48 -12.74 6.86
CA PRO A 281 -7.63 -11.85 5.72
C PRO A 281 -8.35 -10.54 6.05
N LEU A 282 -9.37 -10.60 6.90
CA LEU A 282 -10.13 -9.42 7.30
C LEU A 282 -9.31 -8.45 8.15
N LEU A 283 -8.59 -8.95 9.16
CA LEU A 283 -7.71 -8.15 10.00
C LEU A 283 -6.56 -7.54 9.18
N LYS A 284 -5.96 -8.31 8.27
CA LYS A 284 -4.95 -7.80 7.34
C LYS A 284 -5.48 -6.74 6.40
N PHE A 285 -6.68 -6.92 5.87
CA PHE A 285 -7.33 -5.90 5.05
C PHE A 285 -7.37 -4.57 5.82
N PHE A 286 -7.89 -4.54 7.04
CA PHE A 286 -7.98 -3.32 7.82
C PHE A 286 -6.65 -2.82 8.42
N THR A 287 -5.63 -3.65 8.43
CA THR A 287 -4.27 -3.21 8.77
C THR A 287 -3.72 -2.25 7.71
N TYR A 288 -4.06 -2.48 6.43
CA TYR A 288 -3.52 -1.74 5.29
C TYR A 288 -4.53 -0.86 4.57
N TYR A 289 -5.82 -1.11 4.79
CA TYR A 289 -6.88 -0.38 4.11
C TYR A 289 -7.76 0.38 5.10
N ARG A 290 -8.03 1.65 4.77
CA ARG A 290 -8.97 2.47 5.54
C ARG A 290 -10.26 2.68 4.77
N LEU A 291 -11.37 2.66 5.48
CA LEU A 291 -12.67 3.00 4.93
C LEU A 291 -12.91 4.51 5.08
N GLU A 292 -13.37 5.17 4.04
CA GLU A 292 -13.60 6.60 4.01
C GLU A 292 -14.47 7.11 5.16
N PHE A 293 -15.56 6.40 5.42
CA PHE A 293 -16.55 6.79 6.43
C PHE A 293 -16.17 6.49 7.88
N THR A 294 -14.95 6.00 8.11
CA THR A 294 -14.45 5.67 9.47
C THR A 294 -13.49 6.73 10.03
N ALA A 295 -13.40 7.89 9.40
CA ALA A 295 -12.50 8.94 9.84
C ALA A 295 -13.11 10.34 9.64
N TRP A 296 -12.70 11.27 10.53
CA TRP A 296 -13.12 12.68 10.55
C TRP A 296 -11.92 13.57 10.72
N GLY A 297 -11.81 14.61 9.92
CA GLY A 297 -10.66 15.48 9.97
C GLY A 297 -10.70 16.67 9.04
N TRP A 298 -9.52 17.22 8.80
CA TRP A 298 -9.33 18.39 7.97
C TRP A 298 -8.24 18.14 6.94
N ARG A 299 -8.42 18.77 5.78
CA ARG A 299 -7.46 18.78 4.69
C ARG A 299 -7.13 20.21 4.30
N TYR A 300 -5.90 20.43 3.97
CA TYR A 300 -5.40 21.65 3.39
C TYR A 300 -5.01 21.43 1.94
N ASP A 301 -5.67 22.13 1.04
CA ASP A 301 -5.32 22.13 -0.38
C ASP A 301 -4.10 23.03 -0.60
N LEU A 302 -2.98 22.38 -0.92
CA LEU A 302 -1.68 23.05 -1.14
C LEU A 302 -1.67 23.93 -2.40
N ASN A 303 -2.55 23.67 -3.37
CA ASN A 303 -2.59 24.42 -4.62
C ASN A 303 -3.36 25.72 -4.46
N HIS A 304 -4.41 25.74 -3.63
CA HIS A 304 -5.31 26.87 -3.50
C HIS A 304 -5.32 27.53 -2.13
N GLY A 305 -4.54 27.00 -1.18
CA GLY A 305 -4.44 27.57 0.16
C GLY A 305 -5.75 27.50 0.97
N ARG A 306 -6.53 26.42 0.83
CA ARG A 306 -7.86 26.30 1.43
C ARG A 306 -7.99 25.10 2.37
N TRP A 307 -8.67 25.30 3.48
CA TRP A 307 -9.05 24.23 4.39
C TRP A 307 -10.43 23.66 4.06
N SER A 308 -10.59 22.37 4.17
CA SER A 308 -11.87 21.67 4.09
C SER A 308 -11.97 20.59 5.16
N GLY A 309 -13.16 20.41 5.73
CA GLY A 309 -13.46 19.29 6.62
C GLY A 309 -13.91 18.06 5.83
N PHE A 310 -13.68 16.86 6.35
CA PHE A 310 -14.22 15.61 5.83
C PHE A 310 -14.68 14.69 6.96
N GLY A 311 -15.61 13.77 6.67
CA GLY A 311 -16.16 12.84 7.63
C GLY A 311 -17.46 12.24 7.15
N THR A 312 -18.15 11.48 8.00
CA THR A 312 -19.37 10.73 7.66
C THR A 312 -20.54 11.57 7.16
N GLY A 313 -20.52 12.88 7.29
CA GLY A 313 -21.56 13.79 6.79
C GLY A 313 -21.11 14.69 5.66
N ASN A 314 -19.83 14.87 5.50
CA ASN A 314 -19.24 15.63 4.41
C ASN A 314 -18.83 14.65 3.32
N ARG A 315 -19.79 14.29 2.47
CA ARG A 315 -19.43 13.73 1.18
C ARG A 315 -18.43 14.71 0.58
N PHE A 316 -17.26 14.23 0.23
CA PHE A 316 -16.37 14.91 -0.67
C PHE A 316 -17.20 15.10 -1.94
N ASP A 317 -17.88 16.25 -2.02
CA ASP A 317 -18.77 16.57 -3.12
C ASP A 317 -17.93 17.19 -4.23
N PRO A 318 -17.49 16.45 -5.23
CA PRO A 318 -16.86 17.02 -6.39
C PRO A 318 -17.85 17.88 -7.19
N GLY A 319 -19.16 17.78 -6.90
CA GLY A 319 -20.23 18.50 -7.58
C GLY A 319 -20.42 19.96 -7.16
N LYS A 320 -19.81 20.41 -6.04
CA LYS A 320 -19.74 21.86 -5.76
C LYS A 320 -18.61 22.56 -6.50
N VAL A 321 -17.73 21.84 -7.14
CA VAL A 321 -16.94 22.39 -8.24
C VAL A 321 -17.86 22.37 -9.46
N SER A 322 -18.67 23.40 -9.61
CA SER A 322 -19.47 23.64 -10.79
C SER A 322 -18.56 23.55 -12.02
N TYR A 323 -18.70 22.48 -12.76
CA TYR A 323 -18.17 22.41 -14.12
C TYR A 323 -19.04 23.34 -14.99
N ARG A 324 -18.82 24.63 -14.90
CA ARG A 324 -19.27 25.60 -15.90
C ARG A 324 -18.15 25.85 -16.88
#